data_6fe493a146cbef89208f9f4de6addf42
#
_entry.id   6fe493a146cbef89208f9f4de6addf42
#
_cell.length_a   1.000
_cell.length_b   1.000
_cell.length_c   1.000
_cell.angle_alpha   90.00
_cell.angle_beta   90.00
_cell.angle_gamma   90.00
#
_symmetry.space_group_name_H-M   'P 1'
#
loop_
_entity.id
_entity.type
_entity.pdbx_description
1 polymer ?
#
loop_
_entity_poly.entity_id
_entity_poly.type
_entity_poly.pdbx_seq_one_letter_code
_entity_poly.pdbx_strand_id
1 'polypeptide(L)' 'MDLSIVVIKSLGFVEIPNMEHKTFLREKDNVILYEWIEPIWLVQLDGWVGQYSNLMRVSTVAELEKAINERNNR' A
#
# COMPACT_ATOMS: atom_id res chain seq x y z
N MET A 1 13.80 -0.96 -6.37
CA MET A 1 12.90 -1.99 -6.94
C MET A 1 11.50 -1.41 -7.04
N ASP A 2 10.94 -1.45 -8.21
CA ASP A 2 9.58 -0.95 -8.43
C ASP A 2 8.56 -1.85 -7.75
N LEU A 3 7.46 -1.24 -7.31
CA LEU A 3 6.33 -2.00 -6.78
C LEU A 3 5.61 -2.70 -7.95
N SER A 4 5.33 -3.98 -7.75
CA SER A 4 4.52 -4.80 -8.63
C SER A 4 3.69 -5.72 -7.76
N ILE A 5 2.68 -6.36 -8.33
CA ILE A 5 1.83 -7.30 -7.57
C ILE A 5 2.69 -8.40 -6.94
N VAL A 6 3.67 -8.93 -7.67
CA VAL A 6 4.56 -9.98 -7.13
C VAL A 6 5.36 -9.46 -5.94
N VAL A 7 5.94 -8.27 -6.06
CA VAL A 7 6.73 -7.66 -4.98
C VAL A 7 5.85 -7.36 -3.78
N ILE A 8 4.67 -6.79 -4.00
CA ILE A 8 3.73 -6.46 -2.93
C ILE A 8 3.33 -7.71 -2.15
N LYS A 9 3.02 -8.80 -2.85
CA LYS A 9 2.70 -10.08 -2.19
C LYS A 9 3.89 -10.61 -1.39
N SER A 10 5.11 -10.46 -1.91
CA SER A 10 6.32 -10.91 -1.21
C SER A 10 6.57 -10.13 0.07
N LEU A 11 6.05 -8.92 0.18
CA LEU A 11 6.17 -8.09 1.39
C LEU A 11 5.10 -8.40 2.44
N GLY A 12 4.27 -9.41 2.19
CA GLY A 12 3.26 -9.86 3.16
C GLY A 12 1.88 -9.23 2.97
N PHE A 13 1.66 -8.55 1.86
CA PHE A 13 0.33 -8.00 1.54
C PHE A 13 -0.57 -9.08 0.94
N VAL A 14 -1.85 -9.04 1.27
CA VAL A 14 -2.87 -9.96 0.78
C VAL A 14 -3.91 -9.17 0.01
N GLU A 15 -4.29 -9.68 -1.15
CA GLU A 15 -5.30 -9.01 -1.97
C GLU A 15 -6.68 -9.09 -1.32
N ILE A 16 -7.37 -7.95 -1.30
CA ILE A 16 -8.76 -7.86 -0.83
C ILE A 16 -9.67 -7.95 -2.05
N PRO A 17 -10.56 -8.97 -2.12
CA PRO A 17 -11.41 -9.15 -3.30
C PRO A 17 -12.54 -8.13 -3.35
N ASN A 18 -13.17 -8.03 -4.53
CA ASN A 18 -14.39 -7.25 -4.76
C ASN A 18 -14.24 -5.75 -4.53
N MET A 19 -13.02 -5.24 -4.70
CA MET A 19 -12.76 -3.80 -4.63
C MET A 19 -12.78 -3.19 -6.03
N GLU A 20 -13.14 -1.93 -6.10
CA GLU A 20 -13.15 -1.16 -7.35
C GLU A 20 -11.77 -1.09 -7.99
N HIS A 21 -10.74 -0.96 -7.17
CA HIS A 21 -9.33 -1.01 -7.58
C HIS A 21 -8.66 -2.21 -6.93
N LYS A 22 -7.62 -2.75 -7.55
CA LYS A 22 -6.83 -3.80 -6.90
C LYS A 22 -6.30 -3.25 -5.59
N THR A 23 -6.64 -3.93 -4.50
CA THR A 23 -6.36 -3.46 -3.13
C THR A 23 -5.65 -4.57 -2.37
N PHE A 24 -4.58 -4.20 -1.67
CA PHE A 24 -3.78 -5.12 -0.87
C PHE A 24 -3.64 -4.59 0.54
N LEU A 25 -3.76 -5.49 1.51
CA LEU A 25 -3.66 -5.16 2.93
C LEU A 25 -2.57 -5.97 3.59
N ARG A 26 -1.77 -5.31 4.42
CA ARG A 26 -0.88 -5.98 5.35
C ARG A 26 -1.38 -5.69 6.76
N GLU A 27 -2.01 -6.69 7.37
CA GLU A 27 -2.72 -6.50 8.65
C GLU A 27 -1.80 -6.15 9.82
N LYS A 28 -0.59 -6.72 9.84
CA LYS A 28 0.31 -6.55 10.99
C LYS A 28 0.57 -5.09 11.34
N ASP A 29 0.55 -4.20 10.36
CA ASP A 29 0.81 -2.78 10.56
C ASP A 29 -0.26 -1.89 9.91
N ASN A 30 -1.33 -2.48 9.42
CA ASN A 30 -2.47 -1.80 8.82
C ASN A 30 -2.06 -0.88 7.66
N VAL A 31 -1.25 -1.41 6.75
CA VAL A 31 -0.85 -0.70 5.55
C VAL A 31 -1.72 -1.19 4.39
N ILE A 32 -2.33 -0.26 3.66
CA ILE A 32 -3.21 -0.57 2.54
C ILE A 32 -2.65 0.04 1.27
N LEU A 33 -2.56 -0.77 0.21
CA LEU A 33 -2.11 -0.32 -1.10
C LEU A 33 -3.25 -0.44 -2.10
N TYR A 34 -3.49 0.64 -2.85
CA TYR A 34 -4.47 0.67 -3.94
C TYR A 34 -3.72 0.86 -5.25
N GLU A 35 -4.07 0.06 -6.25
CA GLU A 35 -3.50 0.22 -7.59
C GLU A 35 -3.95 1.54 -8.20
N TRP A 36 -3.01 2.23 -8.82
CA TRP A 36 -3.28 3.48 -9.54
C TRP A 36 -2.81 3.32 -10.98
N ILE A 37 -1.78 4.02 -11.38
CA ILE A 37 -1.21 3.91 -12.73
C ILE A 37 0.18 3.30 -12.57
N GLU A 38 0.35 2.06 -13.06
CA GLU A 38 1.62 1.34 -12.89
C GLU A 38 2.81 2.19 -13.38
N PRO A 39 3.90 2.28 -12.61
CA PRO A 39 4.20 1.56 -11.37
C PRO A 39 3.74 2.27 -10.09
N ILE A 40 2.87 3.25 -10.19
CA ILE A 40 2.44 4.07 -9.05
C ILE A 40 1.31 3.39 -8.30
N TRP A 41 1.47 3.29 -6.99
CA TRP A 41 0.47 2.79 -6.05
C TRP A 41 0.11 3.89 -5.07
N LEU A 42 -1.09 3.84 -4.53
CA LEU A 42 -1.52 4.75 -3.47
C LEU A 42 -1.48 4.00 -2.16
N VAL A 43 -0.78 4.56 -1.17
CA VAL A 43 -0.68 3.95 0.15
C VAL A 43 -1.54 4.70 1.14
N GLN A 44 -2.30 3.94 1.93
CA GLN A 44 -3.09 4.45 3.06
C GLN A 44 -2.51 3.82 4.33
N LEU A 45 -2.05 4.67 5.25
CA LEU A 45 -1.35 4.21 6.45
C LEU A 45 -2.24 4.16 7.70
N ASP A 46 -3.43 4.74 7.63
CA ASP A 46 -4.38 4.78 8.75
C ASP A 46 -5.78 4.49 8.22
N GLY A 47 -6.66 4.00 9.10
CA GLY A 47 -8.05 3.77 8.77
C GLY A 47 -8.30 2.38 8.23
N TRP A 48 -9.35 2.24 7.42
CA TRP A 48 -9.83 0.94 6.94
C TRP A 48 -9.83 0.88 5.42
N VAL A 49 -9.86 -0.35 4.92
CA VAL A 49 -9.90 -0.62 3.48
C VAL A 49 -11.11 0.06 2.84
N GLY A 50 -10.86 0.81 1.78
CA GLY A 50 -11.91 1.52 1.06
C GLY A 50 -12.22 2.92 1.59
N GLN A 51 -11.52 3.37 2.62
CA GLN A 51 -11.69 4.73 3.13
C GLN A 51 -11.12 5.77 2.18
N TYR A 52 -10.04 5.44 1.48
CA TYR A 52 -9.38 6.32 0.49
C TYR A 52 -9.01 7.70 1.06
N SER A 53 -8.52 7.74 2.30
CA SER A 53 -8.13 9.00 2.94
C SER A 53 -6.62 9.10 3.11
N ASN A 54 -6.10 10.33 3.00
CA ASN A 54 -4.68 10.64 3.20
C ASN A 54 -3.76 9.75 2.36
N LEU A 55 -4.11 9.56 1.09
CA LEU A 55 -3.37 8.71 0.18
C LEU A 55 -2.05 9.37 -0.24
N MET A 56 -0.99 8.57 -0.29
CA MET A 56 0.32 9.01 -0.78
C MET A 56 0.72 8.15 -1.98
N ARG A 57 1.39 8.75 -2.96
CA ARG A 57 1.89 8.00 -4.11
C ARG A 57 3.23 7.36 -3.77
N VAL A 58 3.35 6.07 -4.08
CA VAL A 58 4.61 5.34 -3.96
C VAL A 58 4.80 4.50 -5.21
N SER A 59 6.01 4.37 -5.69
CA SER A 59 6.32 3.56 -6.87
C SER A 59 7.42 2.55 -6.64
N THR A 60 8.15 2.68 -5.54
CA THR A 60 9.25 1.77 -5.21
C THR A 60 9.08 1.22 -3.80
N VAL A 61 9.77 0.10 -3.54
CA VAL A 61 9.80 -0.48 -2.19
C VAL A 61 10.40 0.51 -1.19
N ALA A 62 11.44 1.22 -1.60
CA ALA A 62 12.10 2.21 -0.72
C ALA A 62 11.15 3.34 -0.31
N GLU A 63 10.34 3.84 -1.26
CA GLU A 63 9.36 4.88 -0.97
C GLU A 63 8.28 4.38 -0.02
N LEU A 64 7.81 3.15 -0.23
CA LEU A 64 6.82 2.53 0.65
C LEU A 64 7.37 2.37 2.06
N GLU A 65 8.57 1.83 2.19
CA GLU A 65 9.20 1.65 3.50
C GLU A 65 9.43 2.98 4.21
N LYS A 66 9.84 4.01 3.48
CA LYS A 66 10.02 5.34 4.04
C LYS A 66 8.71 5.88 4.61
N ALA A 67 7.62 5.75 3.87
CA ALA A 67 6.31 6.21 4.33
C ALA A 67 5.88 5.49 5.61
N ILE A 68 6.07 4.18 5.66
CA ILE A 68 5.74 3.38 6.84
C ILE A 68 6.59 3.79 8.04
N ASN A 69 7.90 3.96 7.83
CA ASN A 69 8.82 4.35 8.89
C ASN A 69 8.51 5.74 9.43
N GLU A 70 8.15 6.67 8.58
CA GLU A 70 7.76 8.02 9.00
C GLU A 70 6.51 7.97 9.88
N ARG A 71 5.53 7.15 9.52
CA ARG A 71 4.35 6.95 10.38
C ARG A 71 4.75 6.38 11.74
N ASN A 72 5.61 5.38 11.75
CA ASN A 72 6.00 4.68 12.99
C ASN A 72 6.85 5.54 13.92
N ASN A 73 7.45 6.59 13.40
CA ASN A 73 8.31 7.50 14.16
C ASN A 73 7.59 8.77 14.66
N ARG A 74 6.29 8.82 14.53
CA ARG A 74 5.48 9.95 15.03
C ARG A 74 5.22 9.82 16.53
#